data_1978aa142e6000788e590c99d4ca4ff5
#
_entry.id   1978aa142e6000788e590c99d4ca4ff5
#
_cell.length_a   1.000
_cell.length_b   1.000
_cell.length_c   1.000
_cell.angle_alpha   90.00
_cell.angle_beta   90.00
_cell.angle_gamma   90.00
#
_symmetry.space_group_name_H-M   'P 1'
#
loop_
_entity.id
_entity.type
_entity.pdbx_description
1 polymer ?
#
loop_
_entity_poly.entity_id
_entity_poly.type
_entity_poly.pdbx_seq_one_letter_code
_entity_poly.pdbx_strand_id
1 'polypeptide(L)'
;MQEVTDATFADDVLSSEIPVIVEFGAPWCRPCKAIEPALAEIAAAAAGRVRVVKLDIDLNLRTPSQYAVLSVPTVILFAGGVPRETLVGPHSKSRYARTFAPYLDG
;
A
#
# COMPACT_ATOMS: atom_id res chain seq x y z
N MET A 1 2.27 -6.69 9.34
CA MET A 1 2.50 -5.95 8.07
C MET A 1 3.79 -5.17 8.20
N GLN A 2 4.67 -5.34 7.24
CA GLN A 2 5.97 -4.66 7.25
C GLN A 2 5.78 -3.15 7.16
N GLU A 3 6.55 -2.41 7.95
CA GLU A 3 6.59 -0.95 7.84
C GLU A 3 7.75 -0.51 6.97
N VAL A 4 7.51 0.49 6.14
CA VAL A 4 8.54 1.16 5.35
C VAL A 4 8.61 2.62 5.76
N THR A 5 9.73 3.27 5.44
CA THR A 5 9.99 4.66 5.83
C THR A 5 10.45 5.45 4.61
N ASP A 6 10.55 6.77 4.78
CA ASP A 6 11.14 7.61 3.73
C ASP A 6 12.52 7.10 3.33
N ALA A 7 13.31 6.62 4.29
CA ALA A 7 14.67 6.14 4.03
C ALA A 7 14.70 4.78 3.32
N THR A 8 13.70 3.91 3.53
CA THR A 8 13.69 2.57 2.97
C THR A 8 12.79 2.42 1.75
N PHE A 9 12.01 3.43 1.42
CA PHE A 9 10.97 3.33 0.38
C PHE A 9 11.56 2.94 -0.98
N ALA A 10 12.67 3.55 -1.37
CA ALA A 10 13.28 3.25 -2.66
C ALA A 10 13.69 1.77 -2.76
N ASP A 11 14.34 1.23 -1.73
CA ASP A 11 14.79 -0.15 -1.74
C ASP A 11 13.63 -1.13 -1.57
N ASP A 12 12.71 -0.83 -0.67
CA ASP A 12 11.65 -1.79 -0.32
C ASP A 12 10.49 -1.78 -1.31
N VAL A 13 10.21 -0.65 -1.95
CA VAL A 13 9.06 -0.51 -2.82
C VAL A 13 9.46 -0.26 -4.27
N LEU A 14 10.26 0.79 -4.51
CA LEU A 14 10.54 1.20 -5.89
C LEU A 14 11.44 0.21 -6.63
N SER A 15 12.34 -0.47 -5.93
CA SER A 15 13.24 -1.47 -6.51
C SER A 15 12.67 -2.89 -6.47
N SER A 16 11.45 -3.07 -5.98
CA SER A 16 10.86 -4.39 -5.85
C SER A 16 10.60 -5.02 -7.21
N GLU A 17 10.95 -6.31 -7.34
CA GLU A 17 10.69 -7.08 -8.55
C GLU A 17 9.23 -7.50 -8.67
N ILE A 18 8.48 -7.46 -7.57
CA ILE A 18 7.06 -7.79 -7.56
C ILE A 18 6.26 -6.54 -7.17
N PRO A 19 4.97 -6.48 -7.53
CA PRO A 19 4.13 -5.35 -7.12
C PRO A 19 4.07 -5.22 -5.60
N VAL A 20 3.96 -3.99 -5.11
CA VAL A 20 3.86 -3.68 -3.69
C VAL A 20 2.66 -2.79 -3.45
N ILE A 21 1.77 -3.24 -2.58
CA ILE A 21 0.63 -2.44 -2.11
C ILE A 21 1.11 -1.67 -0.89
N VAL A 22 1.04 -0.34 -0.95
CA VAL A 22 1.46 0.53 0.15
C VAL A 22 0.23 1.18 0.77
N GLU A 23 0.02 0.92 2.05
CA GLU A 23 -1.00 1.61 2.84
C GLU A 23 -0.36 2.81 3.53
N PHE A 24 -0.77 4.02 3.13
CA PHE A 24 -0.40 5.25 3.84
C PHE A 24 -1.40 5.45 4.96
N GLY A 25 -0.93 5.50 6.19
CA GLY A 25 -1.80 5.58 7.36
C GLY A 25 -1.14 6.27 8.53
N ALA A 26 -1.78 6.15 9.70
CA ALA A 26 -1.27 6.74 10.93
C ALA A 26 -1.76 5.92 12.13
N PRO A 27 -1.04 5.96 13.27
CA PRO A 27 -1.44 5.17 14.44
C PRO A 27 -2.82 5.54 14.99
N TRP A 28 -3.24 6.80 14.84
CA TRP A 28 -4.54 7.28 15.31
C TRP A 28 -5.69 7.00 14.34
N CYS A 29 -5.39 6.48 13.18
CA CYS A 29 -6.38 6.31 12.10
C CYS A 29 -7.09 4.98 12.24
N ARG A 30 -8.34 4.98 12.75
CA ARG A 30 -9.14 3.75 12.84
C ARG A 30 -9.47 3.11 11.49
N PRO A 31 -9.89 3.89 10.48
CA PRO A 31 -10.16 3.29 9.17
C PRO A 31 -8.93 2.63 8.55
N CYS A 32 -7.73 3.16 8.84
CA CYS A 32 -6.50 2.54 8.38
C CYS A 32 -6.34 1.14 8.95
N LYS A 33 -6.55 1.00 10.25
CA LYS A 33 -6.45 -0.29 10.93
C LYS A 33 -7.54 -1.24 10.44
N ALA A 34 -8.72 -0.72 10.16
CA ALA A 34 -9.86 -1.54 9.74
C ALA A 34 -9.62 -2.22 8.38
N ILE A 35 -8.87 -1.60 7.46
CA ILE A 35 -8.61 -2.19 6.15
C ILE A 35 -7.39 -3.13 6.12
N GLU A 36 -6.54 -3.10 7.14
CA GLU A 36 -5.31 -3.91 7.14
C GLU A 36 -5.54 -5.41 7.02
N PRO A 37 -6.52 -6.01 7.73
CA PRO A 37 -6.77 -7.44 7.54
C PRO A 37 -7.13 -7.81 6.11
N ALA A 38 -7.93 -6.98 5.44
CA ALA A 38 -8.32 -7.24 4.05
C ALA A 38 -7.10 -7.18 3.11
N LEU A 39 -6.23 -6.19 3.30
CA LEU A 39 -5.01 -6.08 2.50
C LEU A 39 -4.07 -7.26 2.74
N ALA A 40 -3.93 -7.68 3.99
CA ALA A 40 -3.10 -8.84 4.34
C ALA A 40 -3.65 -10.12 3.70
N GLU A 41 -4.97 -10.30 3.70
CA GLU A 41 -5.60 -11.46 3.09
C GLU A 41 -5.39 -11.48 1.57
N ILE A 42 -5.49 -10.32 0.92
CA ILE A 42 -5.23 -10.20 -0.52
C ILE A 42 -3.79 -10.62 -0.83
N ALA A 43 -2.83 -10.13 -0.05
CA ALA A 43 -1.43 -10.48 -0.26
C ALA A 43 -1.19 -11.97 -0.01
N ALA A 44 -1.78 -12.53 1.03
CA ALA A 44 -1.65 -13.96 1.35
C ALA A 44 -2.21 -14.83 0.23
N ALA A 45 -3.35 -14.45 -0.33
CA ALA A 45 -3.96 -15.19 -1.45
C ALA A 45 -3.11 -15.12 -2.72
N ALA A 46 -2.34 -14.06 -2.89
CA ALA A 46 -1.45 -13.89 -4.04
C ALA A 46 -0.12 -14.63 -3.89
N ALA A 47 0.15 -15.25 -2.74
CA ALA A 47 1.23 -16.22 -2.52
C ALA A 47 2.58 -15.81 -3.10
N GLY A 48 3.12 -14.68 -2.65
CA GLY A 48 4.44 -14.21 -3.07
C GLY A 48 4.48 -13.41 -4.37
N ARG A 49 3.34 -13.22 -5.03
CA ARG A 49 3.29 -12.41 -6.25
C ARG A 49 3.07 -10.92 -5.97
N VAL A 50 2.71 -10.58 -4.74
CA VAL A 50 2.53 -9.19 -4.29
C VAL A 50 2.91 -9.11 -2.82
N ARG A 51 3.43 -7.95 -2.41
CA ARG A 51 3.66 -7.66 -0.99
C ARG A 51 2.77 -6.51 -0.57
N VAL A 52 2.43 -6.47 0.71
CA VAL A 52 1.73 -5.33 1.30
C VAL A 52 2.58 -4.76 2.44
N VAL A 53 2.75 -3.44 2.44
CA VAL A 53 3.52 -2.72 3.45
C VAL A 53 2.73 -1.50 3.88
N LYS A 54 3.13 -0.89 5.00
CA LYS A 54 2.51 0.35 5.46
C LYS A 54 3.56 1.40 5.75
N LEU A 55 3.16 2.68 5.61
CA LEU A 55 4.01 3.83 5.89
C LEU A 55 3.22 4.79 6.77
N ASP A 56 3.83 5.19 7.90
CA ASP A 56 3.25 6.13 8.86
C ASP A 56 3.52 7.56 8.38
N ILE A 57 2.46 8.29 8.03
CA ILE A 57 2.59 9.64 7.47
C ILE A 57 3.01 10.68 8.53
N ASP A 58 2.86 10.36 9.82
CA ASP A 58 3.30 11.28 10.88
C ASP A 58 4.81 11.28 11.03
N LEU A 59 5.43 10.13 10.78
CA LEU A 59 6.89 9.95 10.90
C LEU A 59 7.61 10.12 9.57
N ASN A 60 6.90 10.08 8.46
CA ASN A 60 7.47 10.08 7.11
C ASN A 60 6.73 11.07 6.24
N LEU A 61 7.30 12.27 6.06
CA LEU A 61 6.62 13.36 5.38
C LEU A 61 6.93 13.42 3.89
N ARG A 62 8.10 12.91 3.48
CA ARG A 62 8.56 13.06 2.10
C ARG A 62 7.78 12.18 1.13
N THR A 63 7.63 10.90 1.43
CA THR A 63 6.97 9.95 0.53
C THR A 63 5.50 10.29 0.30
N PRO A 64 4.69 10.58 1.34
CA PRO A 64 3.32 11.01 1.11
C PRO A 64 3.22 12.25 0.24
N SER A 65 4.09 13.23 0.46
CA SER A 65 4.12 14.45 -0.34
C SER A 65 4.45 14.16 -1.80
N GLN A 66 5.42 13.27 -2.03
CA GLN A 66 5.87 12.92 -3.38
C GLN A 66 4.76 12.30 -4.21
N TYR A 67 3.86 11.53 -3.58
CA TYR A 67 2.77 10.85 -4.28
C TYR A 67 1.40 11.49 -4.05
N ALA A 68 1.39 12.74 -3.58
CA ALA A 68 0.16 13.52 -3.38
C ALA A 68 -0.85 12.84 -2.44
N VAL A 69 -0.35 12.18 -1.41
CA VAL A 69 -1.19 11.61 -0.37
C VAL A 69 -1.61 12.70 0.60
N LEU A 70 -2.89 13.05 0.59
CA LEU A 70 -3.45 14.15 1.37
C LEU A 70 -4.32 13.69 2.53
N SER A 71 -4.71 12.43 2.54
CA SER A 71 -5.59 11.88 3.58
C SER A 71 -5.28 10.41 3.80
N VAL A 72 -5.72 9.87 4.93
CA VAL A 72 -5.51 8.48 5.28
C VAL A 72 -6.86 7.78 5.55
N PRO A 73 -6.98 6.50 5.21
CA PRO A 73 -5.97 5.71 4.48
C PRO A 73 -5.94 6.08 2.99
N THR A 74 -4.77 6.02 2.39
CA THR A 74 -4.61 6.00 0.94
C THR A 74 -3.81 4.76 0.62
N VAL A 75 -4.26 3.96 -0.33
CA VAL A 75 -3.61 2.71 -0.71
C VAL A 75 -3.17 2.82 -2.16
N ILE A 76 -1.87 2.66 -2.41
CA ILE A 76 -1.29 2.76 -3.75
C ILE A 76 -0.57 1.46 -4.06
N LEU A 77 -0.87 0.86 -5.22
CA LEU A 77 -0.10 -0.27 -5.73
C LEU A 77 1.00 0.26 -6.63
N PHE A 78 2.24 -0.10 -6.31
CA PHE A 78 3.41 0.20 -7.12
C PHE A 78 3.85 -1.05 -7.87
N ALA A 79 4.19 -0.89 -9.14
CA ALA A 79 4.75 -1.97 -9.94
C ALA A 79 5.81 -1.37 -10.86
N GLY A 80 7.01 -1.99 -10.86
CA GLY A 80 8.13 -1.48 -11.66
C GLY A 80 8.59 -0.08 -11.21
N GLY A 81 8.45 0.24 -9.93
CA GLY A 81 8.84 1.53 -9.37
C GLY A 81 7.87 2.68 -9.67
N VAL A 82 6.67 2.38 -10.19
CA VAL A 82 5.71 3.38 -10.63
C VAL A 82 4.37 3.12 -9.95
N PRO A 83 3.67 4.18 -9.44
CA PRO A 83 2.32 4.01 -8.93
C PRO A 83 1.38 3.66 -10.07
N ARG A 84 0.63 2.58 -9.91
CA ARG A 84 -0.27 2.05 -10.96
C ARG A 84 -1.74 2.26 -10.64
N GLU A 85 -2.12 2.05 -9.37
CA GLU A 85 -3.50 2.17 -8.91
C GLU A 85 -3.52 2.88 -7.57
N THR A 86 -4.49 3.77 -7.36
CA THR A 86 -4.64 4.50 -6.10
C THR A 86 -6.10 4.46 -5.65
N LEU A 87 -6.32 4.09 -4.40
CA LEU A 87 -7.63 4.16 -3.77
C LEU A 87 -7.54 5.05 -2.53
N VAL A 88 -8.30 6.12 -2.51
CA VAL A 88 -8.34 7.08 -1.41
C VAL A 88 -9.50 6.75 -0.49
N GLY A 89 -9.25 6.74 0.82
CA GLY A 89 -10.24 6.40 1.82
C GLY A 89 -10.40 4.90 2.02
N PRO A 90 -11.20 4.49 3.02
CA PRO A 90 -11.42 3.07 3.28
C PRO A 90 -12.39 2.47 2.26
N HIS A 91 -12.05 1.27 1.79
CA HIS A 91 -12.88 0.53 0.84
C HIS A 91 -13.03 -0.91 1.31
N SER A 92 -13.96 -1.64 0.70
CA SER A 92 -14.16 -3.05 0.99
C SER A 92 -13.02 -3.89 0.44
N LYS A 93 -12.85 -5.09 0.99
CA LYS A 93 -11.88 -6.05 0.47
C LYS A 93 -12.10 -6.33 -1.01
N SER A 94 -13.37 -6.48 -1.42
CA SER A 94 -13.66 -6.75 -2.83
C SER A 94 -13.28 -5.60 -3.75
N ARG A 95 -13.39 -4.35 -3.28
CA ARG A 95 -12.97 -3.19 -4.07
C ARG A 95 -11.46 -3.20 -4.25
N TYR A 96 -10.69 -3.44 -3.19
CA TYR A 96 -9.23 -3.54 -3.30
C TYR A 96 -8.83 -4.69 -4.22
N ALA A 97 -9.45 -5.86 -4.04
CA ALA A 97 -9.13 -7.03 -4.85
C ALA A 97 -9.39 -6.78 -6.34
N ARG A 98 -10.52 -6.18 -6.67
CA ARG A 98 -10.86 -5.87 -8.08
C ARG A 98 -9.92 -4.85 -8.68
N THR A 99 -9.62 -3.79 -7.93
CA THR A 99 -8.75 -2.71 -8.41
C THR A 99 -7.35 -3.23 -8.68
N PHE A 100 -6.83 -4.09 -7.82
CA PHE A 100 -5.47 -4.60 -7.93
C PHE A 100 -5.36 -5.90 -8.74
N ALA A 101 -6.48 -6.48 -9.15
CA ALA A 101 -6.51 -7.79 -9.83
C ALA A 101 -5.49 -7.95 -10.96
N PRO A 102 -5.27 -6.95 -11.85
CA PRO A 102 -4.29 -7.12 -12.93
C PRO A 102 -2.88 -7.40 -12.44
N TYR A 103 -2.56 -7.03 -11.20
CA TYR A 103 -1.22 -7.18 -10.62
C TYR A 103 -1.12 -8.36 -9.65
N LEU A 104 -2.25 -8.98 -9.29
CA LEU A 104 -2.29 -10.08 -8.33
C LEU A 104 -2.09 -11.45 -8.98
N ASP A 105 -2.40 -11.56 -10.24
CA ASP A 105 -2.40 -12.85 -10.96
C ASP A 105 -1.09 -13.14 -11.68
N GLY A 106 -0.12 -12.29 -11.51
CA GLY A 106 1.22 -12.50 -12.06
C GLY A 106 1.33 -12.18 -13.52
#